data_331d4e7371f03318f30ee41b1f54e670
#
_entry.id   331d4e7371f03318f30ee41b1f54e670
#
_cell.length_a   1.000
_cell.length_b   1.000
_cell.length_c   1.000
_cell.angle_alpha   90.00
_cell.angle_beta   90.00
_cell.angle_gamma   90.00
#
_symmetry.space_group_name_H-M   'P 1'
#
loop_
_entity.id
_entity.type
_entity.pdbx_description
1 polymer ?
#
loop_
_entity_poly.entity_id
_entity_poly.type
_entity_poly.pdbx_seq_one_letter_code
_entity_poly.pdbx_strand_id
1 'polypeptide(L)'
;MLEKMADFFENRLDGYDKHMLTNIESADEFYPYTAKQLPTTENCHILDLGCGTGLELEEYFLLNPSARITGIDLSQGMLSALKKKFADKDITLICSSYFDVPFGVFLFDSAVSVESLHHFTKEEKVPLYTKLHRALK
;
A
#
# COMPACT_ATOMS: atom_id res chain seq x y z
N MET A 1 -21.38 5.52 16.51
CA MET A 1 -21.16 4.64 15.36
C MET A 1 -19.77 4.90 14.80
N LEU A 2 -19.05 3.85 14.53
CA LEU A 2 -17.71 3.99 13.99
C LEU A 2 -17.77 4.41 12.52
N GLU A 3 -16.89 5.33 12.14
CA GLU A 3 -16.71 5.76 10.77
C GLU A 3 -16.17 4.59 9.95
N LYS A 4 -16.67 4.41 8.72
CA LYS A 4 -16.13 3.38 7.82
C LYS A 4 -14.68 3.74 7.45
N MET A 5 -13.84 2.75 7.22
CA MET A 5 -12.43 2.98 6.90
C MET A 5 -12.26 3.90 5.68
N ALA A 6 -13.03 3.67 4.62
CA ALA A 6 -12.98 4.54 3.44
C ALA A 6 -13.32 5.99 3.79
N ASP A 7 -14.41 6.20 4.54
CA ASP A 7 -14.85 7.53 4.92
C ASP A 7 -13.85 8.20 5.87
N PHE A 8 -13.25 7.46 6.77
CA PHE A 8 -12.21 7.96 7.66
C PHE A 8 -11.06 8.59 6.87
N PHE A 9 -10.54 7.87 5.90
CA PHE A 9 -9.42 8.36 5.09
C PHE A 9 -9.85 9.45 4.10
N GLU A 10 -11.05 9.34 3.49
CA GLU A 10 -11.58 10.38 2.61
C GLU A 10 -11.72 11.71 3.33
N ASN A 11 -12.26 11.70 4.56
CA ASN A 11 -12.49 12.91 5.34
C ASN A 11 -11.20 13.56 5.82
N ARG A 12 -10.08 12.82 5.82
CA ARG A 12 -8.78 13.30 6.30
C ARG A 12 -7.72 13.38 5.20
N LEU A 13 -8.14 13.30 3.94
CA LEU A 13 -7.23 13.31 2.81
C LEU A 13 -6.37 14.58 2.77
N ASP A 14 -7.00 15.73 3.01
CA ASP A 14 -6.29 17.01 3.10
C ASP A 14 -5.33 16.98 4.28
N GLY A 15 -4.03 17.12 4.01
CA GLY A 15 -3.01 17.10 5.03
C GLY A 15 -2.59 15.71 5.51
N TYR A 16 -3.13 14.64 4.92
CA TYR A 16 -2.79 13.27 5.31
C TYR A 16 -1.28 13.01 5.23
N ASP A 17 -0.66 13.33 4.11
CA ASP A 17 0.79 13.11 3.94
C ASP A 17 1.59 13.94 4.95
N LYS A 18 1.18 15.20 5.16
CA LYS A 18 1.83 16.06 6.15
C LYS A 18 1.71 15.46 7.56
N HIS A 19 0.52 14.98 7.93
CA HIS A 19 0.29 14.32 9.22
C HIS A 19 1.22 13.12 9.38
N MET A 20 1.24 12.23 8.39
CA MET A 20 2.06 11.02 8.44
C MET A 20 3.55 11.32 8.51
N LEU A 21 4.01 12.37 7.82
CA LEU A 21 5.44 12.73 7.80
C LEU A 21 5.87 13.55 9.01
N THR A 22 4.97 14.31 9.65
CA THR A 22 5.34 15.22 10.73
C THR A 22 4.94 14.73 12.13
N ASN A 23 3.86 13.96 12.23
CA ASN A 23 3.30 13.54 13.52
C ASN A 23 3.55 12.08 13.86
N ILE A 24 3.92 11.25 12.88
CA ILE A 24 4.33 9.87 13.13
C ILE A 24 5.81 9.88 13.50
N GLU A 25 6.13 9.34 14.67
CA GLU A 25 7.50 9.27 15.14
C GLU A 25 8.39 8.51 14.15
N SER A 26 9.53 9.10 13.81
CA SER A 26 10.53 8.52 12.91
C SER A 26 10.02 8.23 11.50
N ALA A 27 9.01 8.98 11.00
CA ALA A 27 8.49 8.80 9.65
C ALA A 27 9.59 8.98 8.59
N ASP A 28 10.52 9.91 8.82
CA ASP A 28 11.66 10.17 7.94
C ASP A 28 12.64 8.99 7.85
N GLU A 29 12.63 8.08 8.84
CA GLU A 29 13.41 6.85 8.83
C GLU A 29 12.58 5.62 8.44
N PHE A 30 11.32 5.61 8.86
CA PHE A 30 10.41 4.47 8.72
C PHE A 30 10.12 4.14 7.25
N TYR A 31 9.74 5.14 6.45
CA TYR A 31 9.41 4.92 5.04
C TYR A 31 10.64 4.52 4.21
N PRO A 32 11.81 5.17 4.35
CA PRO A 32 13.01 4.67 3.68
C PRO A 32 13.42 3.26 4.12
N TYR A 33 13.29 2.96 5.41
CA TYR A 33 13.61 1.62 5.92
C TYR A 33 12.69 0.56 5.31
N THR A 34 11.38 0.85 5.26
CA THR A 34 10.40 -0.05 4.66
C THR A 34 10.74 -0.32 3.19
N ALA A 35 11.06 0.73 2.44
CA ALA A 35 11.43 0.60 1.04
C ALA A 35 12.64 -0.31 0.84
N LYS A 36 13.63 -0.23 1.71
CA LYS A 36 14.86 -1.04 1.63
C LYS A 36 14.61 -2.54 1.84
N GLN A 37 13.48 -2.91 2.45
CA GLN A 37 13.12 -4.31 2.67
C GLN A 37 12.54 -4.95 1.41
N LEU A 38 12.16 -4.17 0.42
CA LEU A 38 11.54 -4.68 -0.80
C LEU A 38 12.61 -5.05 -1.84
N PRO A 39 12.30 -6.00 -2.74
CA PRO A 39 13.27 -6.45 -3.75
C PRO A 39 13.62 -5.33 -4.72
N THR A 40 14.86 -5.35 -5.22
CA THR A 40 15.37 -4.35 -6.15
C THR A 40 15.53 -4.88 -7.57
N THR A 41 15.04 -6.07 -7.85
CA THR A 41 15.04 -6.67 -9.17
C THR A 41 14.23 -5.80 -10.15
N GLU A 42 14.78 -5.57 -11.34
CA GLU A 42 14.08 -4.79 -12.37
C GLU A 42 12.75 -5.43 -12.71
N ASN A 43 11.73 -4.59 -12.90
CA ASN A 43 10.37 -5.01 -13.27
C ASN A 43 9.70 -5.96 -12.27
N CYS A 44 10.19 -6.02 -11.03
CA CYS A 44 9.53 -6.84 -10.02
C CYS A 44 8.13 -6.30 -9.73
N HIS A 45 7.24 -7.19 -9.34
CA HIS A 45 5.83 -6.86 -9.11
C HIS A 45 5.52 -6.88 -7.62
N ILE A 46 5.10 -5.74 -7.07
CA ILE A 46 4.83 -5.55 -5.64
C ILE A 46 3.33 -5.36 -5.44
N LEU A 47 2.77 -6.07 -4.47
CA LEU A 47 1.38 -5.88 -4.03
C LEU A 47 1.39 -4.99 -2.78
N ASP A 48 0.67 -3.86 -2.83
CA ASP A 48 0.58 -2.91 -1.72
C ASP A 48 -0.84 -2.90 -1.16
N LEU A 49 -1.00 -3.40 0.05
CA LEU A 49 -2.29 -3.52 0.71
C LEU A 49 -2.54 -2.32 1.62
N GLY A 50 -3.59 -1.55 1.29
CA GLY A 50 -3.86 -0.30 1.97
C GLY A 50 -2.85 0.76 1.58
N CYS A 51 -2.66 0.95 0.26
CA CYS A 51 -1.58 1.78 -0.26
C CYS A 51 -1.76 3.28 0.01
N GLY A 52 -2.97 3.74 0.29
CA GLY A 52 -3.22 5.15 0.58
C GLY A 52 -2.69 6.07 -0.51
N THR A 53 -1.92 7.09 -0.13
CA THR A 53 -1.28 8.01 -1.07
C THR A 53 0.11 7.55 -1.51
N GLY A 54 0.57 6.39 -1.04
CA GLY A 54 1.82 5.77 -1.49
C GLY A 54 3.08 6.37 -0.91
N LEU A 55 3.09 6.76 0.36
CA LEU A 55 4.28 7.32 1.00
C LEU A 55 5.47 6.36 0.96
N GLU A 56 5.23 5.06 1.18
CA GLU A 56 6.27 4.02 1.07
C GLU A 56 6.78 3.88 -0.36
N LEU A 57 5.94 4.17 -1.35
CA LEU A 57 6.31 4.04 -2.76
C LEU A 57 7.22 5.18 -3.22
N GLU A 58 7.13 6.37 -2.61
CA GLU A 58 8.04 7.48 -2.93
C GLU A 58 9.49 7.04 -2.74
N GLU A 59 9.77 6.44 -1.59
CA GLU A 59 11.11 5.96 -1.28
C GLU A 59 11.50 4.74 -2.13
N TYR A 60 10.54 3.84 -2.35
CA TYR A 60 10.81 2.63 -3.10
C TYR A 60 11.14 2.91 -4.57
N PHE A 61 10.43 3.84 -5.21
CA PHE A 61 10.72 4.19 -6.61
C PHE A 61 12.08 4.86 -6.79
N LEU A 62 12.64 5.46 -5.74
CA LEU A 62 14.00 5.96 -5.79
C LEU A 62 15.01 4.80 -5.87
N LEU A 63 14.70 3.68 -5.22
CA LEU A 63 15.56 2.50 -5.21
C LEU A 63 15.33 1.60 -6.42
N ASN A 64 14.09 1.52 -6.91
CA ASN A 64 13.69 0.64 -7.99
C ASN A 64 12.65 1.30 -8.90
N PRO A 65 13.09 2.19 -9.81
CA PRO A 65 12.17 2.94 -10.67
C PRO A 65 11.37 2.09 -11.64
N SER A 66 11.80 0.87 -11.97
CA SER A 66 11.11 -0.02 -12.89
C SER A 66 10.10 -0.96 -12.22
N ALA A 67 9.93 -0.88 -10.92
CA ALA A 67 8.98 -1.74 -10.20
C ALA A 67 7.55 -1.54 -10.71
N ARG A 68 6.79 -2.64 -10.73
CA ARG A 68 5.36 -2.63 -11.05
C ARG A 68 4.59 -2.79 -9.75
N ILE A 69 3.61 -1.90 -9.53
CA ILE A 69 2.85 -1.88 -8.29
C ILE A 69 1.39 -2.20 -8.58
N THR A 70 0.81 -3.10 -7.78
CA THR A 70 -0.64 -3.26 -7.68
C THR A 70 -1.04 -2.80 -6.30
N GLY A 71 -1.75 -1.69 -6.21
CA GLY A 71 -2.18 -1.09 -4.95
C GLY A 71 -3.67 -1.26 -4.74
N ILE A 72 -4.06 -1.63 -3.54
CA ILE A 72 -5.46 -1.82 -3.16
C ILE A 72 -5.76 -0.94 -1.96
N ASP A 73 -6.81 -0.13 -2.07
CA ASP A 73 -7.26 0.74 -0.98
C ASP A 73 -8.76 0.97 -1.07
N LEU A 74 -9.38 1.29 0.05
CA LEU A 74 -10.81 1.58 0.13
C LEU A 74 -11.15 2.99 -0.33
N SER A 75 -10.20 3.91 -0.25
CA SER A 75 -10.43 5.33 -0.50
C SER A 75 -10.09 5.70 -1.93
N GLN A 76 -11.11 6.05 -2.73
CA GLN A 76 -10.91 6.53 -4.09
C GLN A 76 -10.10 7.84 -4.10
N GLY A 77 -10.31 8.71 -3.13
CA GLY A 77 -9.55 9.96 -3.00
C GLY A 77 -8.07 9.72 -2.81
N MET A 78 -7.70 8.76 -1.94
CA MET A 78 -6.31 8.37 -1.73
C MET A 78 -5.68 7.81 -3.01
N LEU A 79 -6.40 6.94 -3.69
CA LEU A 79 -5.92 6.33 -4.94
C LEU A 79 -5.74 7.38 -6.05
N SER A 80 -6.63 8.35 -6.13
CA SER A 80 -6.51 9.45 -7.11
C SER A 80 -5.28 10.30 -6.82
N ALA A 81 -5.00 10.59 -5.55
CA ALA A 81 -3.81 11.33 -5.14
C ALA A 81 -2.53 10.54 -5.48
N LEU A 82 -2.54 9.24 -5.21
CA LEU A 82 -1.43 8.34 -5.55
C LEU A 82 -1.16 8.34 -7.05
N LYS A 83 -2.20 8.21 -7.86
CA LYS A 83 -2.09 8.17 -9.32
C LYS A 83 -1.49 9.45 -9.88
N LYS A 84 -1.88 10.60 -9.34
CA LYS A 84 -1.30 11.89 -9.73
C LYS A 84 0.19 11.98 -9.37
N LYS A 85 0.53 11.51 -8.16
CA LYS A 85 1.91 11.58 -7.65
C LYS A 85 2.86 10.75 -8.51
N PHE A 86 2.41 9.60 -9.01
CA PHE A 86 3.24 8.66 -9.75
C PHE A 86 2.71 8.42 -11.18
N ALA A 87 2.34 9.49 -11.88
CA ALA A 87 1.72 9.40 -13.20
C ALA A 87 2.60 8.71 -14.24
N ASP A 88 3.93 8.73 -14.06
CA ASP A 88 4.91 8.12 -14.97
C ASP A 88 5.34 6.71 -14.57
N LYS A 89 4.75 6.15 -13.50
CA LYS A 89 5.13 4.83 -12.98
C LYS A 89 4.10 3.77 -13.38
N ASP A 90 4.52 2.51 -13.37
CA ASP A 90 3.66 1.36 -13.67
C ASP A 90 2.88 0.95 -12.42
N ILE A 91 1.70 1.52 -12.27
CA ILE A 91 0.84 1.31 -11.10
C ILE A 91 -0.57 0.95 -11.56
N THR A 92 -1.06 -0.18 -11.04
CA THR A 92 -2.46 -0.60 -11.16
C THR A 92 -3.13 -0.41 -9.81
N LEU A 93 -4.25 0.30 -9.77
CA LEU A 93 -4.97 0.61 -8.53
C LEU A 93 -6.35 -0.03 -8.52
N ILE A 94 -6.71 -0.59 -7.38
CA ILE A 94 -8.01 -1.26 -7.17
C ILE A 94 -8.67 -0.63 -5.95
N CYS A 95 -9.83 0.01 -6.15
CA CYS A 95 -10.62 0.60 -5.07
C CYS A 95 -11.55 -0.47 -4.50
N SER A 96 -11.09 -1.16 -3.48
CA SER A 96 -11.82 -2.26 -2.82
C SER A 96 -11.16 -2.62 -1.50
N SER A 97 -11.84 -3.46 -0.72
CA SER A 97 -11.21 -4.11 0.41
C SER A 97 -10.26 -5.19 -0.10
N TYR A 98 -9.04 -5.24 0.43
CA TYR A 98 -8.11 -6.30 0.06
C TYR A 98 -8.52 -7.69 0.58
N PHE A 99 -9.55 -7.77 1.45
CA PHE A 99 -10.16 -9.04 1.81
C PHE A 99 -11.00 -9.62 0.68
N ASP A 100 -11.53 -8.75 -0.21
CA ASP A 100 -12.49 -9.13 -1.25
C ASP A 100 -11.85 -9.32 -2.62
N VAL A 101 -10.65 -8.84 -2.82
CA VAL A 101 -9.95 -8.90 -4.12
C VAL A 101 -9.12 -10.17 -4.21
N PRO A 102 -9.26 -10.97 -5.28
CA PRO A 102 -8.35 -12.09 -5.49
C PRO A 102 -6.95 -11.59 -5.87
N PHE A 103 -5.92 -12.21 -5.29
CA PHE A 103 -4.53 -11.81 -5.54
C PHE A 103 -3.85 -12.66 -6.62
N GLY A 104 -4.48 -13.74 -7.05
CA GLY A 104 -3.87 -14.67 -8.01
C GLY A 104 -2.88 -15.63 -7.35
N VAL A 105 -2.08 -16.30 -8.19
CA VAL A 105 -1.14 -17.35 -7.76
C VAL A 105 0.23 -17.06 -8.38
N PHE A 106 1.26 -16.95 -7.55
CA PHE A 106 2.66 -16.73 -7.98
C PHE A 106 2.82 -15.51 -8.89
N LEU A 107 2.10 -14.42 -8.61
CA LEU A 107 2.13 -13.20 -9.43
C LEU A 107 3.08 -12.14 -8.90
N PHE A 108 3.31 -12.10 -7.59
CA PHE A 108 4.03 -10.99 -6.96
C PHE A 108 5.36 -11.44 -6.39
N ASP A 109 6.37 -10.59 -6.52
CA ASP A 109 7.69 -10.84 -5.95
C ASP A 109 7.71 -10.53 -4.45
N SER A 110 6.88 -9.59 -4.01
CA SER A 110 6.74 -9.22 -2.61
C SER A 110 5.42 -8.50 -2.37
N ALA A 111 5.07 -8.33 -1.11
CA ALA A 111 3.92 -7.56 -0.69
C ALA A 111 4.32 -6.63 0.45
N VAL A 112 3.68 -5.47 0.52
CA VAL A 112 3.89 -4.48 1.57
C VAL A 112 2.55 -3.98 2.07
N SER A 113 2.48 -3.68 3.37
CA SER A 113 1.32 -3.04 3.97
C SER A 113 1.81 -2.19 5.13
N VAL A 114 1.53 -0.89 5.07
CA VAL A 114 2.01 0.07 6.04
C VAL A 114 0.82 0.73 6.73
N GLU A 115 0.79 0.68 8.07
CA GLU A 115 -0.24 1.31 8.88
C GLU A 115 -1.67 0.91 8.47
N SER A 116 -1.89 -0.35 8.12
CA SER A 116 -3.18 -0.85 7.63
C SER A 116 -3.64 -2.10 8.39
N LEU A 117 -2.81 -3.14 8.45
CA LEU A 117 -3.21 -4.45 8.99
C LEU A 117 -3.55 -4.42 10.48
N HIS A 118 -3.07 -3.43 11.22
CA HIS A 118 -3.34 -3.29 12.65
C HIS A 118 -4.80 -2.96 12.97
N HIS A 119 -5.59 -2.58 11.97
CA HIS A 119 -7.03 -2.33 12.13
C HIS A 119 -7.84 -3.62 12.28
N PHE A 120 -7.23 -4.78 12.05
CA PHE A 120 -7.93 -6.06 11.97
C PHE A 120 -7.45 -7.04 13.03
N THR A 121 -8.35 -7.96 13.44
CA THR A 121 -8.01 -9.00 14.40
C THR A 121 -7.12 -10.06 13.76
N LYS A 122 -6.50 -10.89 14.61
CA LYS A 122 -5.71 -12.03 14.16
C LYS A 122 -6.55 -12.98 13.29
N GLU A 123 -7.78 -13.25 13.73
CA GLU A 123 -8.70 -14.16 13.03
C GLU A 123 -9.09 -13.61 11.65
N GLU A 124 -9.29 -12.32 11.53
CA GLU A 124 -9.58 -11.67 10.25
C GLU A 124 -8.39 -11.76 9.30
N LYS A 125 -7.17 -11.70 9.83
CA LYS A 125 -5.95 -11.70 9.02
C LYS A 125 -5.55 -13.08 8.49
N VAL A 126 -6.00 -14.17 9.10
CA VAL A 126 -5.61 -15.53 8.66
C VAL A 126 -5.99 -15.81 7.20
N PRO A 127 -7.25 -15.59 6.75
CA PRO A 127 -7.57 -15.80 5.33
C PRO A 127 -6.78 -14.88 4.40
N LEU A 128 -6.49 -13.66 4.84
CA LEU A 128 -5.69 -12.70 4.08
C LEU A 128 -4.27 -13.23 3.86
N TYR A 129 -3.64 -13.72 4.92
CA TYR A 129 -2.28 -14.27 4.83
C TYR A 129 -2.22 -15.51 3.96
N THR A 130 -3.27 -16.33 3.98
CA THR A 130 -3.39 -17.50 3.09
C THR A 130 -3.42 -17.07 1.62
N LYS A 131 -4.20 -16.03 1.30
CA LYS A 131 -4.26 -15.46 -0.05
C LYS A 131 -2.89 -14.90 -0.47
N LEU A 132 -2.22 -14.18 0.43
CA LEU A 132 -0.90 -13.61 0.18
C LEU A 132 0.12 -14.70 -0.09
N HIS A 133 0.13 -15.75 0.70
CA HIS A 133 1.07 -16.86 0.52
C HIS A 133 0.96 -17.46 -0.89
N ARG A 134 -0.25 -17.64 -1.38
CA ARG A 134 -0.48 -18.16 -2.74
C ARG A 134 -0.05 -17.17 -3.82
N ALA A 135 -0.21 -15.88 -3.57
CA ALA A 135 0.09 -14.83 -4.54
C ALA A 135 1.58 -14.59 -4.73
N LEU A 136 2.38 -14.90 -3.72
CA LEU A 136 3.83 -14.66 -3.74
C LEU A 136 4.57 -15.78 -4.47
N LYS A 137 5.61 -15.38 -5.19
CA LYS A 137 6.49 -16.30 -5.91
C LYS A 137 7.41 -17.08 -4.99
#